data_b0a9ac2c38bfc8431ae2309818604107
#
_entry.id   b0a9ac2c38bfc8431ae2309818604107
#
_cell.length_a   1.000
_cell.length_b   1.000
_cell.length_c   1.000
_cell.angle_alpha   90.00
_cell.angle_beta   90.00
_cell.angle_gamma   90.00
#
_symmetry.space_group_name_H-M   'P 1'
#
loop_
_entity.id
_entity.type
_entity.pdbx_description
1 polymer ?
#
loop_
_entity_poly.entity_id
_entity_poly.type
_entity_poly.pdbx_seq_one_letter_code
_entity_poly.pdbx_strand_id
1 'polypeptide(L)'
;MNPAAALLFIINAASGRHDREDTRVAIETVLAETGRSGELLFAPPADLARVAVQAAATAKAQGTAVVAVGGDGTINAVAQAAHAAGCAMGVVPQGTFNYFARTHGIPTETAEATRVLLQAVPVPVQVGLVNDRVFLVNASLGLYPELLQDREAYKARFGRSRLVAFGTALVTLLSPHRQLRLRIESGGSVREVITPTLFIANNRLQLEQVGLPQASALDRGCLAAVTSQPIGALAMLGLLWRGIQGRLGEADAVSSFEFQHLVAWPRLALGRRTVKVALDGELVWMRSPVDFRVAPEPLLLLKPAGDTPFGDSEASGA
;
A
#
# COMPACT_ATOMS: atom_id res chain seq x y z
N MET A 1 12.39 -12.22 18.20
CA MET A 1 13.01 -12.90 17.03
C MET A 1 14.22 -13.72 17.48
N ASN A 2 14.45 -14.87 16.86
CA ASN A 2 15.65 -15.66 17.07
C ASN A 2 16.82 -15.06 16.27
N PRO A 3 17.85 -14.49 16.90
CA PRO A 3 18.94 -13.83 16.17
C PRO A 3 19.82 -14.79 15.36
N ALA A 4 19.78 -16.09 15.66
CA ALA A 4 20.54 -17.10 14.94
C ALA A 4 19.78 -17.66 13.72
N ALA A 5 18.47 -17.41 13.60
CA ALA A 5 17.68 -17.89 12.47
C ALA A 5 17.91 -17.02 11.23
N ALA A 6 17.98 -17.66 10.05
CA ALA A 6 18.16 -16.99 8.79
C ALA A 6 16.94 -16.11 8.43
N LEU A 7 17.16 -14.91 7.93
CA LEU A 7 16.12 -14.10 7.30
C LEU A 7 15.75 -14.69 5.93
N LEU A 8 14.46 -14.69 5.59
CA LEU A 8 13.96 -15.23 4.32
C LEU A 8 13.67 -14.09 3.34
N PHE A 9 14.60 -13.84 2.42
CA PHE A 9 14.48 -12.76 1.41
C PHE A 9 13.68 -13.25 0.20
N ILE A 10 12.52 -12.65 -0.04
CA ILE A 10 11.65 -12.96 -1.17
C ILE A 10 11.91 -11.92 -2.26
N ILE A 11 12.57 -12.31 -3.33
CA ILE A 11 13.04 -11.45 -4.41
C ILE A 11 12.17 -11.64 -5.64
N ASN A 12 11.58 -10.55 -6.14
CA ASN A 12 10.79 -10.61 -7.36
C ASN A 12 11.70 -10.82 -8.60
N ALA A 13 11.51 -11.95 -9.27
CA ALA A 13 12.31 -12.30 -10.44
C ALA A 13 11.94 -11.53 -11.74
N ALA A 14 10.97 -10.62 -11.71
CA ALA A 14 10.60 -9.79 -12.88
C ALA A 14 11.57 -8.61 -13.13
N SER A 15 12.43 -8.25 -12.19
CA SER A 15 13.55 -7.33 -12.43
C SER A 15 14.53 -7.92 -13.46
N GLY A 16 15.17 -7.09 -14.27
CA GLY A 16 16.14 -7.51 -15.28
C GLY A 16 17.22 -8.44 -14.69
N ARG A 17 17.85 -9.26 -15.56
CA ARG A 17 18.86 -10.23 -15.08
C ARG A 17 20.04 -9.52 -14.37
N HIS A 18 20.40 -8.32 -14.81
CA HIS A 18 21.46 -7.49 -14.20
C HIS A 18 21.02 -6.99 -12.82
N ASP A 19 19.84 -6.41 -12.74
CA ASP A 19 19.30 -5.88 -11.48
C ASP A 19 19.16 -6.95 -10.40
N ARG A 20 18.87 -8.22 -10.80
CA ARG A 20 18.76 -9.34 -9.85
C ARG A 20 20.11 -9.77 -9.28
N GLU A 21 21.12 -9.80 -10.13
CA GLU A 21 22.47 -10.18 -9.72
C GLU A 21 23.06 -9.13 -8.79
N ASP A 22 22.90 -7.86 -9.14
CA ASP A 22 23.36 -6.74 -8.31
C ASP A 22 22.66 -6.75 -6.94
N THR A 23 21.34 -7.02 -6.93
CA THR A 23 20.57 -7.17 -5.69
C THR A 23 21.07 -8.34 -4.85
N ARG A 24 21.30 -9.51 -5.46
CA ARG A 24 21.82 -10.70 -4.79
C ARG A 24 23.18 -10.42 -4.16
N VAL A 25 24.10 -9.89 -4.95
CA VAL A 25 25.47 -9.56 -4.48
C VAL A 25 25.43 -8.54 -3.33
N ALA A 26 24.60 -7.50 -3.42
CA ALA A 26 24.48 -6.50 -2.36
C ALA A 26 23.99 -7.10 -1.04
N ILE A 27 22.96 -7.95 -1.08
CA ILE A 27 22.43 -8.63 0.12
C ILE A 27 23.46 -9.61 0.68
N GLU A 28 24.02 -10.49 -0.13
CA GLU A 28 25.01 -11.49 0.29
C GLU A 28 26.27 -10.85 0.89
N THR A 29 26.74 -9.75 0.30
CA THR A 29 27.89 -9.00 0.83
C THR A 29 27.61 -8.49 2.25
N VAL A 30 26.46 -7.85 2.48
CA VAL A 30 26.09 -7.34 3.80
C VAL A 30 25.90 -8.49 4.82
N LEU A 31 25.31 -9.60 4.42
CA LEU A 31 25.16 -10.77 5.26
C LEU A 31 26.52 -11.34 5.66
N ALA A 32 27.46 -11.45 4.72
CA ALA A 32 28.83 -11.92 4.99
C ALA A 32 29.61 -10.96 5.91
N GLU A 33 29.54 -9.65 5.67
CA GLU A 33 30.17 -8.60 6.51
C GLU A 33 29.69 -8.68 7.96
N THR A 34 28.43 -9.03 8.18
CA THR A 34 27.80 -9.04 9.51
C THR A 34 27.76 -10.42 10.16
N GLY A 35 28.22 -11.46 9.48
CA GLY A 35 28.13 -12.84 9.96
C GLY A 35 26.70 -13.36 10.17
N ARG A 36 25.70 -12.73 9.49
CA ARG A 36 24.29 -13.11 9.59
C ARG A 36 23.90 -14.06 8.45
N SER A 37 22.93 -14.91 8.73
CA SER A 37 22.41 -15.86 7.73
C SER A 37 21.15 -15.34 7.06
N GLY A 38 21.03 -15.55 5.74
CA GLY A 38 19.84 -15.25 4.96
C GLY A 38 19.65 -16.25 3.84
N GLU A 39 18.40 -16.59 3.54
CA GLU A 39 18.00 -17.42 2.40
C GLU A 39 17.34 -16.53 1.36
N LEU A 40 17.81 -16.57 0.12
CA LEU A 40 17.32 -15.78 -1.00
C LEU A 40 16.38 -16.62 -1.86
N LEU A 41 15.09 -16.28 -1.85
CA LEU A 41 14.01 -16.95 -2.56
C LEU A 41 13.59 -16.14 -3.79
N PHE A 42 14.04 -16.53 -4.97
CA PHE A 42 13.65 -15.86 -6.21
C PHE A 42 12.29 -16.38 -6.68
N ALA A 43 11.30 -15.49 -6.73
CA ALA A 43 9.94 -15.83 -7.12
C ALA A 43 9.53 -15.10 -8.41
N PRO A 44 9.08 -15.81 -9.46
CA PRO A 44 8.37 -15.19 -10.57
C PRO A 44 7.09 -14.50 -10.08
N PRO A 45 6.61 -13.44 -10.75
CA PRO A 45 5.40 -12.74 -10.34
C PRO A 45 4.18 -13.63 -10.12
N ALA A 46 4.02 -14.67 -10.95
CA ALA A 46 2.92 -15.64 -10.84
C ALA A 46 2.98 -16.50 -9.57
N ASP A 47 4.19 -16.74 -9.04
CA ASP A 47 4.42 -17.58 -7.86
C ASP A 47 4.62 -16.78 -6.58
N LEU A 48 4.76 -15.46 -6.68
CA LEU A 48 5.16 -14.58 -5.58
C LEU A 48 4.28 -14.78 -4.34
N ALA A 49 2.97 -14.77 -4.51
CA ALA A 49 2.03 -14.95 -3.39
C ALA A 49 2.18 -16.33 -2.71
N ARG A 50 2.37 -17.38 -3.49
CA ARG A 50 2.57 -18.74 -2.97
C ARG A 50 3.89 -18.86 -2.20
N VAL A 51 4.97 -18.32 -2.77
CA VAL A 51 6.30 -18.30 -2.10
C VAL A 51 6.22 -17.48 -0.81
N ALA A 52 5.57 -16.33 -0.83
CA ALA A 52 5.40 -15.48 0.35
C ALA A 52 4.66 -16.21 1.47
N VAL A 53 3.57 -16.93 1.18
CA VAL A 53 2.82 -17.70 2.18
C VAL A 53 3.69 -18.82 2.78
N GLN A 54 4.44 -19.55 1.97
CA GLN A 54 5.32 -20.61 2.45
C GLN A 54 6.46 -20.06 3.33
N ALA A 55 7.11 -19.00 2.86
CA ALA A 55 8.18 -18.34 3.61
C ALA A 55 7.68 -17.74 4.93
N ALA A 56 6.50 -17.10 4.94
CA ALA A 56 5.91 -16.55 6.17
C ALA A 56 5.59 -17.64 7.20
N ALA A 57 5.06 -18.79 6.78
CA ALA A 57 4.83 -19.92 7.67
C ALA A 57 6.16 -20.48 8.24
N THR A 58 7.20 -20.59 7.41
CA THR A 58 8.54 -21.01 7.85
C THR A 58 9.14 -19.99 8.82
N ALA A 59 9.07 -18.70 8.50
CA ALA A 59 9.57 -17.64 9.37
C ALA A 59 8.89 -17.64 10.74
N LYS A 60 7.57 -17.84 10.77
CA LYS A 60 6.81 -17.96 12.03
C LYS A 60 7.29 -19.14 12.86
N ALA A 61 7.44 -20.32 12.24
CA ALA A 61 7.88 -21.54 12.92
C ALA A 61 9.30 -21.43 13.46
N GLN A 62 10.19 -20.73 12.76
CA GLN A 62 11.59 -20.53 13.15
C GLN A 62 11.81 -19.31 14.06
N GLY A 63 10.80 -18.51 14.29
CA GLY A 63 10.90 -17.25 15.06
C GLY A 63 11.76 -16.19 14.36
N THR A 64 11.81 -16.20 13.02
CA THR A 64 12.53 -15.23 12.18
C THR A 64 11.57 -14.32 11.41
N ALA A 65 12.05 -13.63 10.37
CA ALA A 65 11.27 -12.73 9.56
C ALA A 65 11.36 -13.06 8.06
N VAL A 66 10.32 -12.69 7.32
CA VAL A 66 10.36 -12.59 5.86
C VAL A 66 10.82 -11.20 5.44
N VAL A 67 11.53 -11.08 4.33
CA VAL A 67 11.97 -9.80 3.79
C VAL A 67 11.48 -9.67 2.36
N ALA A 68 10.67 -8.64 2.10
CA ALA A 68 10.22 -8.31 0.75
C ALA A 68 11.31 -7.52 0.02
N VAL A 69 11.79 -8.06 -1.10
CA VAL A 69 12.78 -7.40 -1.97
C VAL A 69 12.14 -7.09 -3.31
N GLY A 70 11.76 -5.84 -3.53
CA GLY A 70 11.05 -5.43 -4.75
C GLY A 70 10.27 -4.15 -4.64
N GLY A 71 9.39 -3.89 -5.61
CA GLY A 71 8.48 -2.74 -5.60
C GLY A 71 7.24 -2.95 -4.74
N ASP A 72 6.35 -1.94 -4.74
CA ASP A 72 5.16 -1.88 -3.87
C ASP A 72 4.26 -3.13 -3.97
N GLY A 73 4.09 -3.73 -5.17
CA GLY A 73 3.32 -4.97 -5.33
C GLY A 73 3.98 -6.18 -4.65
N THR A 74 5.32 -6.29 -4.69
CA THR A 74 6.06 -7.34 -3.97
C THR A 74 5.93 -7.14 -2.45
N ILE A 75 6.08 -5.91 -1.99
CA ILE A 75 5.95 -5.53 -0.59
C ILE A 75 4.54 -5.89 -0.08
N ASN A 76 3.49 -5.55 -0.84
CA ASN A 76 2.11 -5.89 -0.47
C ASN A 76 1.88 -7.42 -0.41
N ALA A 77 2.35 -8.18 -1.39
CA ALA A 77 2.18 -9.64 -1.42
C ALA A 77 2.84 -10.31 -0.20
N VAL A 78 4.04 -9.86 0.18
CA VAL A 78 4.74 -10.38 1.37
C VAL A 78 4.07 -9.91 2.66
N ALA A 79 3.59 -8.65 2.72
CA ALA A 79 2.85 -8.12 3.86
C ALA A 79 1.56 -8.89 4.12
N GLN A 80 0.82 -9.24 3.07
CA GLN A 80 -0.38 -10.08 3.16
C GLN A 80 -0.06 -11.44 3.83
N ALA A 81 1.03 -12.07 3.40
CA ALA A 81 1.44 -13.37 3.95
C ALA A 81 1.97 -13.25 5.38
N ALA A 82 2.80 -12.25 5.65
CA ALA A 82 3.38 -12.01 6.98
C ALA A 82 2.30 -11.67 8.02
N HIS A 83 1.35 -10.80 7.66
CA HIS A 83 0.22 -10.44 8.51
C HIS A 83 -0.66 -11.67 8.82
N ALA A 84 -1.01 -12.46 7.81
CA ALA A 84 -1.81 -13.67 7.99
C ALA A 84 -1.12 -14.73 8.87
N ALA A 85 0.20 -14.87 8.75
CA ALA A 85 1.00 -15.78 9.58
C ALA A 85 1.33 -15.21 10.98
N GLY A 86 1.23 -13.90 11.17
CA GLY A 86 1.66 -13.21 12.38
C GLY A 86 3.17 -13.29 12.59
N CYS A 87 3.97 -13.22 11.52
CA CYS A 87 5.43 -13.17 11.59
C CYS A 87 5.95 -11.75 11.29
N ALA A 88 7.19 -11.46 11.68
CA ALA A 88 7.82 -10.18 11.37
C ALA A 88 8.16 -10.09 9.86
N MET A 89 8.14 -8.85 9.34
CA MET A 89 8.44 -8.55 7.96
C MET A 89 9.50 -7.44 7.86
N GLY A 90 10.49 -7.63 7.00
CA GLY A 90 11.41 -6.58 6.56
C GLY A 90 11.14 -6.14 5.12
N VAL A 91 11.73 -5.02 4.72
CA VAL A 91 11.57 -4.46 3.37
C VAL A 91 12.91 -3.99 2.82
N VAL A 92 13.21 -4.39 1.60
CA VAL A 92 14.28 -3.83 0.73
C VAL A 92 13.60 -3.28 -0.52
N PRO A 93 13.32 -1.97 -0.58
CA PRO A 93 12.48 -1.39 -1.61
C PRO A 93 13.24 -1.21 -2.92
N GLN A 94 12.65 -1.65 -4.05
CA GLN A 94 13.21 -1.52 -5.39
C GLN A 94 12.21 -0.91 -6.39
N GLY A 95 11.12 -0.33 -5.89
CA GLY A 95 10.11 0.34 -6.70
C GLY A 95 10.45 1.78 -7.02
N THR A 96 9.58 2.42 -7.80
CA THR A 96 9.72 3.84 -8.15
C THR A 96 9.19 4.77 -7.05
N PHE A 97 8.10 4.40 -6.40
CA PHE A 97 7.42 5.25 -5.41
C PHE A 97 7.81 4.88 -3.97
N ASN A 98 7.83 3.60 -3.67
CA ASN A 98 8.22 3.05 -2.35
C ASN A 98 7.52 3.75 -1.18
N TYR A 99 6.23 4.08 -1.32
CA TYR A 99 5.49 4.86 -0.31
C TYR A 99 5.54 4.23 1.07
N PHE A 100 5.33 2.91 1.15
CA PHE A 100 5.39 2.20 2.43
C PHE A 100 6.76 2.29 3.08
N ALA A 101 7.83 1.98 2.35
CA ALA A 101 9.19 2.04 2.87
C ALA A 101 9.58 3.47 3.31
N ARG A 102 9.26 4.48 2.50
CA ARG A 102 9.55 5.88 2.80
C ARG A 102 8.84 6.39 4.05
N THR A 103 7.56 6.01 4.24
CA THR A 103 6.80 6.38 5.43
C THR A 103 7.42 5.82 6.70
N HIS A 104 8.08 4.66 6.61
CA HIS A 104 8.73 4.00 7.73
C HIS A 104 10.23 4.26 7.82
N GLY A 105 10.78 5.23 7.08
CA GLY A 105 12.19 5.60 7.14
C GLY A 105 13.15 4.53 6.63
N ILE A 106 12.67 3.58 5.80
CA ILE A 106 13.49 2.50 5.24
C ILE A 106 14.27 3.03 4.03
N PRO A 107 15.62 2.88 4.01
CA PRO A 107 16.45 3.31 2.89
C PRO A 107 16.06 2.65 1.57
N THR A 108 16.30 3.34 0.45
CA THR A 108 16.00 2.81 -0.89
C THR A 108 17.19 2.10 -1.53
N GLU A 109 18.41 2.29 -0.99
CA GLU A 109 19.61 1.59 -1.45
C GLU A 109 19.64 0.18 -0.84
N THR A 110 19.89 -0.85 -1.65
CA THR A 110 19.73 -2.26 -1.26
C THR A 110 20.65 -2.66 -0.11
N ALA A 111 21.92 -2.29 -0.15
CA ALA A 111 22.86 -2.67 0.90
C ALA A 111 22.57 -1.92 2.21
N GLU A 112 22.18 -0.65 2.15
CA GLU A 112 21.81 0.15 3.31
C GLU A 112 20.54 -0.39 3.96
N ALA A 113 19.48 -0.66 3.17
CA ALA A 113 18.26 -1.28 3.66
C ALA A 113 18.55 -2.63 4.34
N THR A 114 19.44 -3.43 3.77
CA THR A 114 19.83 -4.73 4.34
C THR A 114 20.57 -4.54 5.67
N ARG A 115 21.49 -3.57 5.79
CA ARG A 115 22.18 -3.26 7.07
C ARG A 115 21.19 -2.83 8.13
N VAL A 116 20.23 -1.96 7.78
CA VAL A 116 19.15 -1.53 8.69
C VAL A 116 18.35 -2.73 9.20
N LEU A 117 17.95 -3.65 8.32
CA LEU A 117 17.20 -4.85 8.70
C LEU A 117 17.91 -5.74 9.70
N LEU A 118 19.25 -5.85 9.62
CA LEU A 118 20.02 -6.71 10.50
C LEU A 118 20.13 -6.16 11.95
N GLN A 119 19.88 -4.87 12.14
CA GLN A 119 19.85 -4.18 13.43
C GLN A 119 18.42 -3.86 13.90
N ALA A 120 17.42 -4.17 13.06
CA ALA A 120 16.05 -3.80 13.30
C ALA A 120 15.36 -4.69 14.35
N VAL A 121 14.32 -4.13 14.96
CA VAL A 121 13.40 -4.83 15.85
C VAL A 121 12.00 -4.85 15.26
N PRO A 122 11.16 -5.86 15.57
CA PRO A 122 9.77 -5.87 15.14
C PRO A 122 8.99 -4.76 15.86
N VAL A 123 8.46 -3.83 15.07
CA VAL A 123 7.60 -2.72 15.56
C VAL A 123 6.20 -2.92 14.96
N PRO A 124 5.12 -2.86 15.76
CA PRO A 124 3.77 -2.94 15.25
C PRO A 124 3.45 -1.70 14.39
N VAL A 125 2.97 -1.92 13.17
CA VAL A 125 2.52 -0.87 12.26
C VAL A 125 1.11 -1.14 11.78
N GLN A 126 0.32 -0.06 11.63
CA GLN A 126 -1.04 -0.14 11.12
C GLN A 126 -1.06 -0.63 9.68
N VAL A 127 -2.00 -1.52 9.37
CA VAL A 127 -2.38 -1.87 8.00
C VAL A 127 -3.89 -1.75 7.84
N GLY A 128 -4.31 -1.37 6.63
CA GLY A 128 -5.72 -1.41 6.28
C GLY A 128 -6.11 -2.77 5.71
N LEU A 129 -7.37 -3.14 5.90
CA LEU A 129 -8.01 -4.28 5.25
C LEU A 129 -9.11 -3.79 4.33
N VAL A 130 -9.18 -4.36 3.13
CA VAL A 130 -10.35 -4.27 2.27
C VAL A 130 -10.89 -5.67 2.03
N ASN A 131 -12.09 -5.96 2.56
CA ASN A 131 -12.55 -7.31 2.85
C ASN A 131 -11.48 -8.02 3.71
N ASP A 132 -10.82 -9.07 3.18
CA ASP A 132 -9.75 -9.78 3.88
C ASP A 132 -8.36 -9.55 3.26
N ARG A 133 -8.20 -8.50 2.46
CA ARG A 133 -6.93 -8.17 1.81
C ARG A 133 -6.26 -6.97 2.45
N VAL A 134 -5.00 -7.12 2.79
CA VAL A 134 -4.15 -6.05 3.33
C VAL A 134 -3.88 -5.01 2.26
N PHE A 135 -3.97 -3.73 2.62
CA PHE A 135 -3.36 -2.63 1.89
C PHE A 135 -2.48 -1.79 2.82
N LEU A 136 -1.35 -1.40 2.29
CA LEU A 136 -0.32 -0.67 3.04
C LEU A 136 -0.42 0.83 2.81
N VAL A 137 -0.79 1.24 1.60
CA VAL A 137 -0.79 2.63 1.15
C VAL A 137 -2.21 3.13 0.92
N ASN A 138 -2.95 2.51 0.00
CA ASN A 138 -4.30 2.93 -0.32
C ASN A 138 -5.15 1.83 -0.98
N ALA A 139 -6.47 2.02 -0.88
CA ALA A 139 -7.45 1.27 -1.64
C ALA A 139 -8.49 2.22 -2.24
N SER A 140 -9.05 1.94 -3.43
CA SER A 140 -10.03 2.85 -4.03
C SER A 140 -11.03 2.19 -4.95
N LEU A 141 -12.19 2.86 -5.09
CA LEU A 141 -13.27 2.52 -6.02
C LEU A 141 -13.46 3.67 -7.03
N GLY A 142 -13.82 3.36 -8.26
CA GLY A 142 -14.21 4.33 -9.28
C GLY A 142 -13.07 4.80 -10.17
N LEU A 143 -12.82 6.09 -10.25
CA LEU A 143 -11.90 6.72 -11.19
C LEU A 143 -10.47 6.17 -11.13
N TYR A 144 -9.91 5.99 -9.94
CA TYR A 144 -8.52 5.53 -9.82
C TYR A 144 -8.30 4.11 -10.38
N PRO A 145 -9.17 3.12 -10.12
CA PRO A 145 -9.15 1.84 -10.84
C PRO A 145 -9.25 1.97 -12.36
N GLU A 146 -10.05 2.92 -12.87
CA GLU A 146 -10.17 3.16 -14.33
C GLU A 146 -8.85 3.71 -14.90
N LEU A 147 -8.24 4.69 -14.23
CA LEU A 147 -6.92 5.24 -14.59
C LEU A 147 -5.82 4.17 -14.64
N LEU A 148 -5.79 3.27 -13.65
CA LEU A 148 -4.81 2.18 -13.62
C LEU A 148 -5.03 1.19 -14.77
N GLN A 149 -6.28 0.85 -15.07
CA GLN A 149 -6.62 -0.04 -16.18
C GLN A 149 -6.18 0.56 -17.52
N ASP A 150 -6.48 1.82 -17.76
CA ASP A 150 -6.12 2.52 -18.98
C ASP A 150 -4.59 2.60 -19.11
N ARG A 151 -3.89 2.92 -18.02
CA ARG A 151 -2.42 2.95 -17.99
C ARG A 151 -1.81 1.60 -18.39
N GLU A 152 -2.31 0.48 -17.88
CA GLU A 152 -1.80 -0.85 -18.23
C GLU A 152 -2.12 -1.21 -19.69
N ALA A 153 -3.31 -0.89 -20.19
CA ALA A 153 -3.69 -1.10 -21.59
C ALA A 153 -2.82 -0.29 -22.56
N TYR A 154 -2.55 0.99 -22.22
CA TYR A 154 -1.70 1.85 -23.05
C TYR A 154 -0.22 1.47 -22.96
N LYS A 155 0.28 1.08 -21.79
CA LYS A 155 1.65 0.59 -21.61
C LYS A 155 1.91 -0.68 -22.44
N ALA A 156 0.92 -1.58 -22.53
CA ALA A 156 0.99 -2.76 -23.38
C ALA A 156 1.03 -2.40 -24.87
N ARG A 157 0.36 -1.29 -25.29
CA ARG A 157 0.23 -0.89 -26.70
C ARG A 157 1.32 0.07 -27.18
N PHE A 158 1.81 0.97 -26.34
CA PHE A 158 2.69 2.08 -26.71
C PHE A 158 4.01 2.16 -25.94
N GLY A 159 4.30 1.18 -25.06
CA GLY A 159 5.55 1.12 -24.30
C GLY A 159 5.58 2.01 -23.04
N ARG A 160 6.76 2.11 -22.41
CA ARG A 160 6.96 2.74 -21.08
C ARG A 160 7.27 4.25 -21.13
N SER A 161 6.84 4.99 -22.13
CA SER A 161 7.10 6.43 -22.22
C SER A 161 6.31 7.23 -21.16
N ARG A 162 6.98 8.13 -20.44
CA ARG A 162 6.34 9.06 -19.48
C ARG A 162 5.32 9.98 -20.14
N LEU A 163 5.57 10.40 -21.39
CA LEU A 163 4.66 11.24 -22.17
C LEU A 163 3.38 10.51 -22.52
N VAL A 164 3.48 9.22 -22.87
CA VAL A 164 2.31 8.37 -23.14
C VAL A 164 1.49 8.16 -21.87
N ALA A 165 2.13 7.88 -20.74
CA ALA A 165 1.43 7.74 -19.46
C ALA A 165 0.71 9.03 -19.05
N PHE A 166 1.33 10.19 -19.23
CA PHE A 166 0.71 11.49 -18.95
C PHE A 166 -0.45 11.79 -19.90
N GLY A 167 -0.28 11.57 -21.20
CA GLY A 167 -1.34 11.76 -22.20
C GLY A 167 -2.54 10.86 -21.92
N THR A 168 -2.32 9.61 -21.54
CA THR A 168 -3.38 8.67 -21.17
C THR A 168 -4.15 9.13 -19.94
N ALA A 169 -3.44 9.51 -18.88
CA ALA A 169 -4.07 10.03 -17.67
C ALA A 169 -4.93 11.26 -17.98
N LEU A 170 -4.43 12.15 -18.83
CA LEU A 170 -5.17 13.33 -19.27
C LEU A 170 -6.43 12.96 -20.07
N VAL A 171 -6.35 12.04 -21.01
CA VAL A 171 -7.51 11.57 -21.79
C VAL A 171 -8.54 10.91 -20.87
N THR A 172 -8.11 10.06 -19.96
CA THR A 172 -9.01 9.43 -18.98
C THR A 172 -9.68 10.49 -18.09
N LEU A 173 -8.93 11.48 -17.58
CA LEU A 173 -9.49 12.56 -16.77
C LEU A 173 -10.47 13.47 -17.52
N LEU A 174 -10.29 13.65 -18.82
CA LEU A 174 -11.18 14.45 -19.68
C LEU A 174 -12.39 13.64 -20.17
N SER A 175 -12.37 12.32 -20.07
CA SER A 175 -13.47 11.46 -20.47
C SER A 175 -14.65 11.56 -19.49
N PRO A 176 -15.90 11.33 -19.92
CA PRO A 176 -17.04 11.26 -19.02
C PRO A 176 -16.86 10.13 -18.00
N HIS A 177 -16.62 10.47 -16.73
CA HIS A 177 -16.45 9.46 -15.69
C HIS A 177 -17.78 8.93 -15.21
N ARG A 178 -17.81 7.62 -15.00
CA ARG A 178 -18.97 6.96 -14.43
C ARG A 178 -19.08 7.32 -12.96
N GLN A 179 -20.13 8.03 -12.58
CA GLN A 179 -20.39 8.36 -11.19
C GLN A 179 -20.75 7.11 -10.41
N LEU A 180 -20.04 6.87 -9.31
CA LEU A 180 -20.41 5.86 -8.34
C LEU A 180 -21.57 6.38 -7.49
N ARG A 181 -22.59 5.56 -7.31
CA ARG A 181 -23.60 5.75 -6.29
C ARG A 181 -23.30 4.75 -5.18
N LEU A 182 -22.88 5.27 -4.03
CA LEU A 182 -22.45 4.48 -2.88
C LEU A 182 -23.39 4.75 -1.71
N ARG A 183 -23.86 3.70 -1.08
CA ARG A 183 -24.30 3.75 0.30
C ARG A 183 -23.09 3.44 1.16
N ILE A 184 -22.77 4.33 2.10
CA ILE A 184 -21.63 4.21 3.00
C ILE A 184 -22.14 4.14 4.41
N GLU A 185 -21.69 3.15 5.18
CA GLU A 185 -21.94 3.02 6.61
C GLU A 185 -20.60 3.12 7.36
N SER A 186 -20.54 4.02 8.33
CA SER A 186 -19.39 4.23 9.19
C SER A 186 -19.82 4.88 10.50
N GLY A 187 -19.30 4.38 11.64
CA GLY A 187 -19.61 4.91 12.97
C GLY A 187 -21.11 4.94 13.30
N GLY A 188 -21.86 3.96 12.84
CA GLY A 188 -23.33 3.89 13.05
C GLY A 188 -24.15 4.83 12.16
N SER A 189 -23.52 5.63 11.31
CA SER A 189 -24.18 6.54 10.36
C SER A 189 -24.22 5.94 8.96
N VAL A 190 -25.32 6.14 8.26
CA VAL A 190 -25.51 5.72 6.87
C VAL A 190 -25.68 6.95 5.98
N ARG A 191 -24.94 7.02 4.89
CA ARG A 191 -24.99 8.11 3.91
C ARG A 191 -25.06 7.57 2.49
N GLU A 192 -25.80 8.24 1.63
CA GLU A 192 -25.71 8.05 0.18
C GLU A 192 -24.78 9.10 -0.42
N VAL A 193 -23.80 8.67 -1.21
CA VAL A 193 -22.80 9.54 -1.82
C VAL A 193 -22.78 9.26 -3.33
N ILE A 194 -22.81 10.34 -4.10
CA ILE A 194 -22.54 10.28 -5.54
C ILE A 194 -21.16 10.90 -5.75
N THR A 195 -20.22 10.10 -6.23
CA THR A 195 -18.80 10.49 -6.34
C THR A 195 -18.13 9.79 -7.52
N PRO A 196 -17.18 10.40 -8.22
CA PRO A 196 -16.36 9.68 -9.19
C PRO A 196 -15.38 8.70 -8.53
N THR A 197 -15.02 8.92 -7.26
CA THR A 197 -14.05 8.08 -6.54
C THR A 197 -14.32 8.02 -5.05
N LEU A 198 -14.11 6.85 -4.46
CA LEU A 198 -13.91 6.66 -3.03
C LEU A 198 -12.46 6.19 -2.85
N PHE A 199 -11.63 7.00 -2.25
CA PHE A 199 -10.23 6.71 -2.00
C PHE A 199 -9.99 6.55 -0.49
N ILE A 200 -9.42 5.44 -0.11
CA ILE A 200 -9.11 5.11 1.28
C ILE A 200 -7.59 5.09 1.43
N ALA A 201 -7.07 5.92 2.31
CA ALA A 201 -5.64 6.05 2.55
C ALA A 201 -5.24 5.47 3.90
N ASN A 202 -4.10 4.78 3.91
CA ASN A 202 -3.37 4.27 5.07
C ASN A 202 -1.89 4.74 5.06
N ASN A 203 -1.56 5.79 4.31
CA ASN A 203 -0.19 6.27 4.19
C ASN A 203 -0.13 7.78 4.45
N ARG A 204 0.54 8.18 5.54
CA ARG A 204 0.66 9.56 5.97
C ARG A 204 1.34 10.43 4.93
N LEU A 205 2.48 9.99 4.41
CA LEU A 205 3.25 10.73 3.42
C LEU A 205 2.43 11.05 2.16
N GLN A 206 1.59 10.09 1.71
CA GLN A 206 0.71 10.30 0.57
C GLN A 206 -0.34 11.39 0.85
N LEU A 207 -0.95 11.41 2.04
CA LEU A 207 -1.94 12.42 2.42
C LEU A 207 -1.30 13.82 2.57
N GLU A 208 -0.13 13.89 3.19
CA GLU A 208 0.63 15.15 3.34
C GLU A 208 1.05 15.73 1.99
N GLN A 209 1.51 14.90 1.06
CA GLN A 209 1.92 15.35 -0.27
C GLN A 209 0.78 16.00 -1.06
N VAL A 210 -0.45 15.58 -0.84
CA VAL A 210 -1.62 16.19 -1.50
C VAL A 210 -2.32 17.25 -0.63
N GLY A 211 -1.82 17.51 0.58
CA GLY A 211 -2.34 18.54 1.49
C GLY A 211 -3.67 18.19 2.13
N LEU A 212 -3.90 16.93 2.48
CA LEU A 212 -5.10 16.49 3.18
C LEU A 212 -4.89 16.50 4.70
N PRO A 213 -5.77 17.14 5.48
CA PRO A 213 -5.63 17.30 6.92
C PRO A 213 -5.72 15.99 7.70
N GLN A 214 -6.29 14.93 7.10
CA GLN A 214 -6.46 13.61 7.73
C GLN A 214 -5.14 12.81 7.88
N ALA A 215 -4.00 13.36 7.49
CA ALA A 215 -2.71 12.70 7.71
C ALA A 215 -2.48 12.32 9.18
N SER A 216 -2.90 13.18 10.13
CA SER A 216 -2.85 12.91 11.57
C SER A 216 -3.85 11.85 12.07
N ALA A 217 -4.87 11.51 11.29
CA ALA A 217 -5.82 10.46 11.66
C ALA A 217 -5.17 9.07 11.74
N LEU A 218 -4.14 8.86 10.91
CA LEU A 218 -3.38 7.60 10.89
C LEU A 218 -2.63 7.36 12.22
N ASP A 219 -2.15 8.43 12.85
CA ASP A 219 -1.46 8.35 14.15
C ASP A 219 -2.43 7.97 15.29
N ARG A 220 -3.75 8.16 15.07
CA ARG A 220 -4.83 7.78 16.01
C ARG A 220 -5.44 6.41 15.72
N GLY A 221 -4.81 5.60 14.88
CA GLY A 221 -5.36 4.29 14.52
C GLY A 221 -6.60 4.35 13.62
N CYS A 222 -6.71 5.37 12.78
CA CYS A 222 -7.80 5.53 11.82
C CYS A 222 -7.29 5.45 10.38
N LEU A 223 -8.18 5.17 9.44
CA LEU A 223 -7.98 5.33 7.99
C LEU A 223 -8.62 6.65 7.55
N ALA A 224 -8.16 7.19 6.43
CA ALA A 224 -8.74 8.39 5.83
C ALA A 224 -9.53 8.05 4.57
N ALA A 225 -10.81 8.45 4.52
CA ALA A 225 -11.62 8.36 3.32
C ALA A 225 -11.65 9.72 2.60
N VAL A 226 -11.49 9.70 1.29
CA VAL A 226 -11.55 10.87 0.43
C VAL A 226 -12.54 10.62 -0.70
N THR A 227 -13.47 11.54 -0.87
CA THR A 227 -14.44 11.57 -1.96
C THR A 227 -14.40 12.92 -2.64
N SER A 228 -14.85 13.00 -3.88
CA SER A 228 -15.07 14.28 -4.54
C SER A 228 -16.51 14.41 -5.01
N GLN A 229 -16.99 15.64 -5.13
CA GLN A 229 -18.26 15.89 -5.78
C GLN A 229 -18.19 15.53 -7.27
N PRO A 230 -19.31 15.20 -7.91
CA PRO A 230 -19.39 15.12 -9.37
C PRO A 230 -19.05 16.47 -9.99
N ILE A 231 -17.91 16.58 -10.65
CA ILE A 231 -17.41 17.78 -11.30
C ILE A 231 -17.09 17.51 -12.76
N GLY A 232 -17.14 18.58 -13.57
CA GLY A 232 -16.75 18.48 -14.98
C GLY A 232 -15.25 18.29 -15.18
N ALA A 233 -14.87 17.90 -16.39
CA ALA A 233 -13.48 17.57 -16.74
C ALA A 233 -12.48 18.71 -16.44
N LEU A 234 -12.84 19.97 -16.72
CA LEU A 234 -11.97 21.11 -16.43
C LEU A 234 -11.75 21.32 -14.92
N ALA A 235 -12.80 21.15 -14.11
CA ALA A 235 -12.68 21.22 -12.65
C ALA A 235 -11.84 20.06 -12.10
N MET A 236 -11.90 18.87 -12.71
CA MET A 236 -11.05 17.71 -12.38
C MET A 236 -9.56 18.01 -12.63
N LEU A 237 -9.23 18.69 -13.74
CA LEU A 237 -7.86 19.16 -13.99
C LEU A 237 -7.41 20.18 -12.94
N GLY A 238 -8.30 21.06 -12.50
CA GLY A 238 -8.05 21.98 -11.39
C GLY A 238 -7.75 21.24 -10.07
N LEU A 239 -8.48 20.17 -9.75
CA LEU A 239 -8.19 19.33 -8.58
C LEU A 239 -6.84 18.63 -8.70
N LEU A 240 -6.51 18.10 -9.88
CA LEU A 240 -5.20 17.48 -10.12
C LEU A 240 -4.06 18.49 -9.88
N TRP A 241 -4.22 19.72 -10.38
CA TRP A 241 -3.24 20.78 -10.19
C TRP A 241 -3.08 21.16 -8.71
N ARG A 242 -4.16 21.28 -7.97
CA ARG A 242 -4.13 21.50 -6.52
C ARG A 242 -3.47 20.33 -5.77
N GLY A 243 -3.73 19.09 -6.19
CA GLY A 243 -3.06 17.91 -5.63
C GLY A 243 -1.54 17.94 -5.82
N ILE A 244 -1.06 18.32 -7.02
CA ILE A 244 0.38 18.49 -7.30
C ILE A 244 1.00 19.58 -6.42
N GLN A 245 0.23 20.64 -6.10
CA GLN A 245 0.68 21.74 -5.22
C GLN A 245 0.56 21.41 -3.72
N GLY A 246 0.06 20.23 -3.34
CA GLY A 246 -0.21 19.88 -1.94
C GLY A 246 -1.37 20.64 -1.31
N ARG A 247 -2.37 21.06 -2.09
CA ARG A 247 -3.50 21.91 -1.69
C ARG A 247 -4.86 21.30 -2.00
N LEU A 248 -4.92 19.97 -2.14
CA LEU A 248 -6.18 19.29 -2.48
C LEU A 248 -7.24 19.46 -1.38
N GLY A 249 -6.82 19.52 -0.12
CA GLY A 249 -7.73 19.71 1.03
C GLY A 249 -8.41 21.08 1.07
N GLU A 250 -7.93 22.08 0.32
CA GLU A 250 -8.54 23.40 0.20
C GLU A 250 -9.67 23.46 -0.85
N ALA A 251 -9.93 22.35 -1.54
CA ALA A 251 -10.93 22.32 -2.60
C ALA A 251 -12.30 21.96 -2.03
N ASP A 252 -13.30 22.86 -2.18
CA ASP A 252 -14.69 22.64 -1.75
C ASP A 252 -15.33 21.37 -2.36
N ALA A 253 -14.82 20.94 -3.52
CA ALA A 253 -15.28 19.73 -4.18
C ALA A 253 -14.73 18.44 -3.56
N VAL A 254 -13.77 18.50 -2.65
CA VAL A 254 -13.16 17.36 -1.97
C VAL A 254 -13.70 17.27 -0.55
N SER A 255 -14.14 16.08 -0.18
CA SER A 255 -14.58 15.77 1.17
C SER A 255 -13.74 14.64 1.72
N SER A 256 -13.20 14.81 2.91
CA SER A 256 -12.38 13.82 3.58
C SER A 256 -12.80 13.64 5.03
N PHE A 257 -12.73 12.41 5.52
CA PHE A 257 -13.07 12.06 6.90
C PHE A 257 -12.29 10.85 7.37
N GLU A 258 -12.12 10.71 8.66
CA GLU A 258 -11.46 9.56 9.30
C GLU A 258 -12.46 8.50 9.73
N PHE A 259 -12.00 7.26 9.78
CA PHE A 259 -12.79 6.12 10.25
C PHE A 259 -11.89 4.94 10.64
N GLN A 260 -12.43 4.03 11.45
CA GLN A 260 -11.80 2.72 11.73
C GLN A 260 -12.46 1.58 10.95
N HIS A 261 -13.76 1.71 10.68
CA HIS A 261 -14.56 0.75 9.90
C HIS A 261 -15.55 1.49 9.01
N LEU A 262 -15.55 1.12 7.73
CA LEU A 262 -16.42 1.68 6.71
C LEU A 262 -16.87 0.59 5.74
N VAL A 263 -18.17 0.44 5.55
CA VAL A 263 -18.74 -0.47 4.56
C VAL A 263 -19.33 0.34 3.41
N ALA A 264 -18.95 0.00 2.19
CA ALA A 264 -19.42 0.64 0.97
C ALA A 264 -20.26 -0.34 0.12
N TRP A 265 -21.48 0.06 -0.22
CA TRP A 265 -22.37 -0.65 -1.14
C TRP A 265 -22.45 0.12 -2.46
N PRO A 266 -21.62 -0.19 -3.46
CA PRO A 266 -21.77 0.41 -4.78
C PRO A 266 -23.05 -0.10 -5.45
N ARG A 267 -23.79 0.84 -6.06
CA ARG A 267 -24.97 0.47 -6.87
C ARG A 267 -24.51 -0.15 -8.18
N LEU A 268 -24.55 -1.46 -8.24
CA LEU A 268 -24.13 -2.24 -9.40
C LEU A 268 -25.28 -2.44 -10.38
N ALA A 269 -24.96 -2.70 -11.66
CA ALA A 269 -25.93 -3.13 -12.64
C ALA A 269 -26.53 -4.49 -12.27
N LEU A 270 -27.75 -4.75 -12.75
CA LEU A 270 -28.48 -5.99 -12.45
C LEU A 270 -27.62 -7.22 -12.77
N GLY A 271 -27.55 -8.16 -11.84
CA GLY A 271 -26.76 -9.39 -11.96
C GLY A 271 -25.26 -9.26 -11.63
N ARG A 272 -24.71 -8.05 -11.49
CA ARG A 272 -23.33 -7.87 -11.04
C ARG A 272 -23.23 -7.89 -9.52
N ARG A 273 -22.26 -8.66 -9.01
CA ARG A 273 -21.98 -8.78 -7.56
C ARG A 273 -20.55 -8.35 -7.22
N THR A 274 -19.76 -7.98 -8.20
CA THR A 274 -18.36 -7.61 -8.02
C THR A 274 -18.10 -6.20 -8.53
N VAL A 275 -17.16 -5.54 -7.89
CA VAL A 275 -16.66 -4.21 -8.24
C VAL A 275 -15.14 -4.27 -8.35
N LYS A 276 -14.60 -3.44 -9.18
CA LYS A 276 -13.14 -3.27 -9.35
C LYS A 276 -12.62 -2.36 -8.25
N VAL A 277 -11.62 -2.81 -7.53
CA VAL A 277 -10.90 -2.07 -6.47
C VAL A 277 -9.45 -1.93 -6.90
N ALA A 278 -8.89 -0.74 -6.80
CA ALA A 278 -7.44 -0.59 -6.84
C ALA A 278 -6.89 -0.74 -5.41
N LEU A 279 -5.84 -1.52 -5.26
CA LEU A 279 -5.21 -1.87 -4.00
C LEU A 279 -3.71 -1.71 -4.15
N ASP A 280 -3.11 -0.73 -3.48
CA ASP A 280 -1.67 -0.40 -3.58
C ASP A 280 -1.14 -0.35 -5.04
N GLY A 281 -1.99 0.13 -5.97
CA GLY A 281 -1.66 0.23 -7.38
C GLY A 281 -1.98 -1.01 -8.24
N GLU A 282 -2.55 -2.06 -7.68
CA GLU A 282 -3.02 -3.25 -8.40
C GLU A 282 -4.54 -3.31 -8.51
N LEU A 283 -5.06 -3.91 -9.58
CA LEU A 283 -6.50 -4.05 -9.81
C LEU A 283 -7.01 -5.41 -9.35
N VAL A 284 -8.01 -5.39 -8.47
CA VAL A 284 -8.62 -6.60 -7.91
C VAL A 284 -10.15 -6.54 -8.05
N TRP A 285 -10.78 -7.66 -8.40
CA TRP A 285 -12.23 -7.80 -8.36
C TRP A 285 -12.67 -8.26 -6.98
N MET A 286 -13.55 -7.50 -6.33
CA MET A 286 -14.08 -7.80 -5.00
C MET A 286 -15.61 -7.90 -5.02
N ARG A 287 -16.16 -8.74 -4.15
CA ARG A 287 -17.61 -8.81 -3.95
C ARG A 287 -18.10 -7.58 -3.19
N SER A 288 -19.28 -7.09 -3.59
CA SER A 288 -20.03 -6.09 -2.82
C SER A 288 -20.79 -6.79 -1.69
N PRO A 289 -20.88 -6.16 -0.49
CA PRO A 289 -20.31 -4.88 -0.11
C PRO A 289 -18.77 -4.93 -0.01
N VAL A 290 -18.14 -3.76 -0.09
CA VAL A 290 -16.70 -3.61 0.14
C VAL A 290 -16.51 -3.05 1.54
N ASP A 291 -15.84 -3.83 2.37
CA ASP A 291 -15.58 -3.54 3.78
C ASP A 291 -14.15 -3.02 3.92
N PHE A 292 -14.00 -1.80 4.40
CA PHE A 292 -12.70 -1.18 4.70
C PHE A 292 -12.56 -1.02 6.20
N ARG A 293 -11.47 -1.49 6.77
CA ARG A 293 -11.20 -1.37 8.21
C ARG A 293 -9.72 -1.29 8.52
N VAL A 294 -9.40 -0.75 9.66
CA VAL A 294 -8.09 -0.94 10.28
C VAL A 294 -7.98 -2.42 10.66
N ALA A 295 -6.86 -3.05 10.37
CA ALA A 295 -6.66 -4.43 10.78
C ALA A 295 -6.64 -4.53 12.33
N PRO A 296 -7.34 -5.49 12.93
CA PRO A 296 -7.32 -5.66 14.38
C PRO A 296 -5.94 -6.03 14.92
N GLU A 297 -5.17 -6.77 14.12
CA GLU A 297 -3.79 -7.12 14.44
C GLU A 297 -2.83 -6.29 13.59
N PRO A 298 -1.80 -5.67 14.17
CA PRO A 298 -0.82 -4.90 13.41
C PRO A 298 0.13 -5.82 12.62
N LEU A 299 0.74 -5.29 11.57
CA LEU A 299 1.88 -5.92 10.93
C LEU A 299 3.15 -5.65 11.73
N LEU A 300 3.95 -6.67 12.02
CA LEU A 300 5.24 -6.53 12.69
C LEU A 300 6.32 -6.16 11.67
N LEU A 301 6.61 -4.88 11.53
CA LEU A 301 7.62 -4.37 10.59
C LEU A 301 8.98 -4.26 11.28
N LEU A 302 10.03 -4.77 10.63
CA LEU A 302 11.41 -4.58 11.07
C LEU A 302 11.84 -3.13 10.82
N LYS A 303 12.07 -2.39 11.92
CA LYS A 303 12.50 -0.99 11.91
C LYS A 303 13.70 -0.79 12.82
N PRO A 304 14.53 0.27 12.60
CA PRO A 304 15.59 0.63 13.53
C PRO A 304 15.05 0.83 14.94
N ALA A 305 15.80 0.39 15.94
CA ALA A 305 15.46 0.65 17.33
C ALA A 305 15.60 2.16 17.60
N GLY A 306 14.50 2.85 17.87
CA GLY A 306 14.47 4.29 18.13
C GLY A 306 13.32 5.04 17.49
N ASP A 307 12.68 4.47 16.45
CA ASP A 307 11.46 4.99 15.83
C ASP A 307 10.23 4.33 16.46
N THR A 308 9.89 4.66 17.67
CA THR A 308 8.60 4.33 18.29
C THR A 308 7.64 5.51 18.12
N PRO A 309 6.72 5.49 17.14
CA PRO A 309 5.60 6.40 17.10
C PRO A 309 4.31 5.68 17.47
N PHE A 310 4.18 5.17 18.68
CA PHE A 310 2.88 4.91 19.29
C PHE A 310 3.04 5.10 20.78
N GLY A 311 2.38 6.16 21.30
CA GLY A 311 2.45 6.66 22.66
C GLY A 311 2.33 5.61 23.73
N ASP A 312 3.38 5.49 24.52
CA ASP A 312 3.24 5.31 25.96
C ASP A 312 2.94 6.70 26.55
N SER A 313 1.69 7.09 26.52
CA SER A 313 1.18 8.17 27.36
C SER A 313 0.24 7.58 28.38
N GLU A 314 0.74 7.61 29.64
CA GLU A 314 -0.03 7.57 30.86
C GLU A 314 -0.48 6.22 31.42
N ALA A 315 0.46 5.51 32.01
CA ALA A 315 0.19 4.73 33.21
C ALA A 315 1.33 4.97 34.20
N SER A 316 1.45 6.21 34.73
CA SER A 316 2.23 6.52 35.93
C SER A 316 1.68 7.81 36.50
N GLY A 317 0.89 7.68 37.55
CA GLY A 317 0.40 8.84 38.32
C GLY A 317 -0.69 8.50 39.31
N ALA A 318 -0.25 8.06 40.51
CA ALA A 318 -0.98 8.06 41.77
C ALA A 318 -2.10 7.06 41.99
#